data_3ba7bf993f3600a36941c5209eae92e1
#
_entry.id   3ba7bf993f3600a36941c5209eae92e1
#
_cell.length_a   1.000
_cell.length_b   1.000
_cell.length_c   1.000
_cell.angle_alpha   90.00
_cell.angle_beta   90.00
_cell.angle_gamma   90.00
#
_symmetry.space_group_name_H-M   'P 1'
#
loop_
_entity.id
_entity.type
_entity.pdbx_description
1 polymer ?
#
loop_
_entity_poly.entity_id
_entity_poly.type
_entity_poly.pdbx_seq_one_letter_code
_entity_poly.pdbx_strand_id
1 'polypeptide(L)'
;MTSSIDRLLAYQIEARHCPGAVVHVERAGQVLAHRAAGLLGPDSAVPMHDGALFRLASLSKSVVSLAALMQVEQGLLALDAPASDYLPVLDGLRMKSGARPDRAPTVRDLMRHTSGLAYAWENRDAEVREMALKSDLLAQMPCVDAAAFVAALVGLPLAAQPGTAFRYGYSTDILGMIVAGLDGMPLGQALRARIFDPLGMHETGFEVPAADQARLAAAYASDTAWQASAQSYGLRRQGRPWMESGGGGLVSTLGDFACFARLLANGGCHGAERLLSPALFQEMSRNQLPAGLDGPLAYTGSGFGFGLALAVRLDWGPAAMPCVAGELAWSGISGTALFVQPKERWFALLMSANMASRMVARMMLRRALAQG
;
A
#
# COMPACT_ATOMS: atom_id res chain seq x y z
N MET A 1 -26.49 -3.58 4.98
CA MET A 1 -25.09 -3.77 4.46
C MET A 1 -25.06 -4.64 3.21
N THR A 2 -25.47 -5.89 3.23
CA THR A 2 -25.39 -6.80 2.05
C THR A 2 -26.02 -6.22 0.79
N SER A 3 -27.27 -5.75 0.83
CA SER A 3 -27.95 -5.13 -0.32
C SER A 3 -27.24 -3.86 -0.86
N SER A 4 -26.52 -3.14 0.00
CA SER A 4 -25.76 -1.96 -0.40
C SER A 4 -24.44 -2.36 -1.08
N ILE A 5 -23.82 -3.48 -0.68
CA ILE A 5 -22.66 -4.07 -1.35
C ILE A 5 -23.07 -4.63 -2.71
N ASP A 6 -24.20 -5.33 -2.80
CA ASP A 6 -24.70 -5.85 -4.07
C ASP A 6 -24.95 -4.69 -5.07
N ARG A 7 -25.54 -3.57 -4.62
CA ARG A 7 -25.71 -2.36 -5.46
C ARG A 7 -24.37 -1.74 -5.88
N LEU A 8 -23.37 -1.73 -4.99
CA LEU A 8 -22.01 -1.27 -5.33
C LEU A 8 -21.44 -2.10 -6.47
N LEU A 9 -21.44 -3.42 -6.34
CA LEU A 9 -20.90 -4.32 -7.34
C LEU A 9 -21.63 -4.23 -8.66
N ALA A 10 -22.97 -4.24 -8.63
CA ALA A 10 -23.80 -4.06 -9.82
C ALA A 10 -23.45 -2.75 -10.55
N TYR A 11 -23.40 -1.63 -9.83
CA TYR A 11 -23.03 -0.33 -10.41
C TYR A 11 -21.63 -0.35 -11.05
N GLN A 12 -20.63 -0.94 -10.37
CA GLN A 12 -19.25 -0.99 -10.92
C GLN A 12 -19.18 -1.79 -12.23
N ILE A 13 -19.96 -2.86 -12.33
CA ILE A 13 -19.98 -3.75 -13.49
C ILE A 13 -20.83 -3.15 -14.61
N GLU A 14 -22.06 -2.72 -14.34
CA GLU A 14 -22.99 -2.16 -15.32
C GLU A 14 -22.46 -0.86 -15.94
N ALA A 15 -21.85 0.00 -15.14
CA ALA A 15 -21.16 1.22 -15.61
C ALA A 15 -19.82 0.92 -16.31
N ARG A 16 -19.42 -0.34 -16.43
CA ARG A 16 -18.15 -0.79 -17.03
C ARG A 16 -16.92 -0.15 -16.37
N HIS A 17 -16.97 0.07 -15.06
CA HIS A 17 -15.83 0.57 -14.31
C HIS A 17 -14.79 -0.53 -14.07
N CYS A 18 -15.21 -1.76 -13.83
CA CYS A 18 -14.38 -2.95 -13.79
C CYS A 18 -15.15 -4.16 -14.34
N PRO A 19 -14.45 -5.18 -14.86
CA PRO A 19 -15.08 -6.42 -15.27
C PRO A 19 -15.70 -7.19 -14.13
N GLY A 20 -15.08 -7.16 -12.95
CA GLY A 20 -15.56 -7.78 -11.74
C GLY A 20 -14.78 -7.33 -10.50
N ALA A 21 -15.34 -7.65 -9.34
CA ALA A 21 -14.77 -7.31 -8.04
C ALA A 21 -15.21 -8.29 -6.96
N VAL A 22 -14.44 -8.31 -5.86
CA VAL A 22 -14.78 -9.04 -4.63
C VAL A 22 -14.79 -8.08 -3.45
N VAL A 23 -15.79 -8.18 -2.59
CA VAL A 23 -15.90 -7.45 -1.32
C VAL A 23 -15.99 -8.45 -0.17
N HIS A 24 -15.22 -8.22 0.88
CA HIS A 24 -15.29 -9.00 2.11
C HIS A 24 -15.32 -8.05 3.32
N VAL A 25 -16.24 -8.32 4.25
CA VAL A 25 -16.39 -7.59 5.51
C VAL A 25 -16.46 -8.59 6.65
N GLU A 26 -15.61 -8.42 7.64
CA GLU A 26 -15.54 -9.30 8.81
C GLU A 26 -15.47 -8.47 10.10
N ARG A 27 -16.12 -8.93 11.16
CA ARG A 27 -16.07 -8.33 12.50
C ARG A 27 -15.90 -9.43 13.54
N ALA A 28 -14.86 -9.34 14.35
CA ALA A 28 -14.55 -10.27 15.43
C ALA A 28 -14.57 -11.77 15.00
N GLY A 29 -14.10 -12.06 13.79
CA GLY A 29 -14.07 -13.41 13.21
C GLY A 29 -15.39 -13.83 12.52
N GLN A 30 -16.43 -13.01 12.58
CA GLN A 30 -17.69 -13.28 11.88
C GLN A 30 -17.72 -12.55 10.53
N VAL A 31 -17.97 -13.29 9.45
CA VAL A 31 -18.18 -12.72 8.12
C VAL A 31 -19.55 -12.06 8.07
N LEU A 32 -19.57 -10.74 7.89
CA LEU A 32 -20.78 -9.93 7.78
C LEU A 32 -21.26 -9.81 6.33
N ALA A 33 -20.32 -9.81 5.39
CA ALA A 33 -20.60 -9.82 3.96
C ALA A 33 -19.41 -10.40 3.20
N HIS A 34 -19.73 -11.21 2.20
CA HIS A 34 -18.77 -11.72 1.23
C HIS A 34 -19.48 -11.83 -0.12
N ARG A 35 -18.96 -11.12 -1.13
CA ARG A 35 -19.59 -11.02 -2.46
C ARG A 35 -18.53 -10.94 -3.54
N ALA A 36 -18.63 -11.84 -4.52
CA ALA A 36 -17.91 -11.76 -5.79
C ALA A 36 -18.92 -11.54 -6.92
N ALA A 37 -18.62 -10.66 -7.86
CA ALA A 37 -19.50 -10.38 -8.98
C ALA A 37 -18.69 -10.00 -10.23
N GLY A 38 -19.27 -10.29 -11.42
CA GLY A 38 -18.65 -10.02 -12.71
C GLY A 38 -17.66 -11.10 -13.14
N LEU A 39 -16.69 -10.71 -13.96
CA LEU A 39 -15.70 -11.58 -14.62
C LEU A 39 -14.28 -11.21 -14.19
N LEU A 40 -13.32 -12.12 -14.37
CA LEU A 40 -11.89 -11.88 -14.10
C LEU A 40 -11.29 -10.80 -14.99
N GLY A 41 -11.80 -10.63 -16.18
CA GLY A 41 -11.34 -9.64 -17.15
C GLY A 41 -12.35 -9.43 -18.25
N PRO A 42 -12.17 -8.40 -19.10
CA PRO A 42 -13.14 -8.04 -20.14
C PRO A 42 -13.34 -9.12 -21.19
N ASP A 43 -12.29 -9.88 -21.47
CA ASP A 43 -12.29 -10.94 -22.47
C ASP A 43 -12.32 -12.35 -21.85
N SER A 44 -12.56 -12.41 -20.52
CA SER A 44 -12.62 -13.66 -19.77
C SER A 44 -14.06 -14.15 -19.67
N ALA A 45 -14.28 -15.44 -19.89
CA ALA A 45 -15.54 -16.10 -19.58
C ALA A 45 -15.59 -16.61 -18.11
N VAL A 46 -14.47 -16.49 -17.36
CA VAL A 46 -14.36 -16.97 -15.98
C VAL A 46 -15.03 -15.97 -15.05
N PRO A 47 -16.02 -16.39 -14.26
CA PRO A 47 -16.62 -15.54 -13.23
C PRO A 47 -15.56 -15.07 -12.21
N MET A 48 -15.76 -13.89 -11.65
CA MET A 48 -14.96 -13.42 -10.53
C MET A 48 -15.15 -14.36 -9.32
N HIS A 49 -14.05 -14.70 -8.65
CA HIS A 49 -14.04 -15.67 -7.57
C HIS A 49 -12.92 -15.35 -6.54
N ASP A 50 -12.95 -16.01 -5.40
CA ASP A 50 -12.03 -15.76 -4.27
C ASP A 50 -10.57 -16.09 -4.57
N GLY A 51 -10.33 -17.05 -5.45
CA GLY A 51 -9.00 -17.41 -5.94
C GLY A 51 -8.45 -16.49 -7.03
N ALA A 52 -9.15 -15.40 -7.37
CA ALA A 52 -8.62 -14.38 -8.28
C ALA A 52 -7.41 -13.68 -7.65
N LEU A 53 -6.40 -13.41 -8.46
CA LEU A 53 -5.21 -12.67 -8.06
C LEU A 53 -5.38 -11.18 -8.38
N PHE A 54 -5.03 -10.33 -7.43
CA PHE A 54 -5.13 -8.89 -7.58
C PHE A 54 -3.79 -8.20 -7.32
N ARG A 55 -3.43 -7.24 -8.15
CA ARG A 55 -2.32 -6.34 -7.86
C ARG A 55 -2.70 -5.47 -6.67
N LEU A 56 -2.00 -5.63 -5.55
CA LEU A 56 -2.26 -4.86 -4.33
C LEU A 56 -1.89 -3.39 -4.47
N ALA A 57 -0.94 -3.09 -5.35
CA ALA A 57 -0.36 -1.76 -5.48
C ALA A 57 0.02 -1.21 -4.09
N SER A 58 -0.41 -0.01 -3.74
CA SER A 58 0.00 0.65 -2.49
C SER A 58 -0.44 -0.04 -1.19
N LEU A 59 -1.30 -1.05 -1.23
CA LEU A 59 -1.54 -1.90 -0.05
C LEU A 59 -0.28 -2.70 0.35
N SER A 60 0.65 -2.93 -0.58
CA SER A 60 1.97 -3.52 -0.30
C SER A 60 2.73 -2.78 0.79
N LYS A 61 2.55 -1.44 0.85
CA LYS A 61 3.23 -0.59 1.83
C LYS A 61 2.94 -1.00 3.28
N SER A 62 1.71 -1.41 3.57
CA SER A 62 1.32 -1.84 4.91
C SER A 62 2.01 -3.13 5.33
N VAL A 63 2.22 -4.03 4.38
CA VAL A 63 2.92 -5.31 4.62
C VAL A 63 4.40 -5.06 4.89
N VAL A 64 5.08 -4.26 4.05
CA VAL A 64 6.49 -3.93 4.23
C VAL A 64 6.73 -3.15 5.53
N SER A 65 5.82 -2.23 5.88
CA SER A 65 5.91 -1.49 7.14
C SER A 65 5.74 -2.41 8.36
N LEU A 66 4.88 -3.42 8.28
CA LEU A 66 4.76 -4.43 9.35
C LEU A 66 6.09 -5.20 9.50
N ALA A 67 6.71 -5.64 8.40
CA ALA A 67 8.01 -6.33 8.45
C ALA A 67 9.10 -5.45 9.09
N ALA A 68 9.15 -4.17 8.73
CA ALA A 68 10.07 -3.22 9.35
C ALA A 68 9.82 -3.05 10.86
N LEU A 69 8.55 -2.99 11.30
CA LEU A 69 8.22 -2.92 12.72
C LEU A 69 8.59 -4.21 13.47
N MET A 70 8.50 -5.38 12.84
CA MET A 70 9.01 -6.62 13.43
C MET A 70 10.54 -6.59 13.61
N GLN A 71 11.28 -5.94 12.69
CA GLN A 71 12.72 -5.71 12.87
C GLN A 71 13.01 -4.67 13.96
N VAL A 72 12.14 -3.67 14.14
CA VAL A 72 12.23 -2.74 15.29
C VAL A 72 12.03 -3.49 16.61
N GLU A 73 11.07 -4.41 16.68
CA GLU A 73 10.83 -5.23 17.86
C GLU A 73 12.01 -6.14 18.22
N GLN A 74 12.74 -6.59 17.21
CA GLN A 74 13.95 -7.39 17.35
C GLN A 74 15.21 -6.55 17.66
N GLY A 75 15.11 -5.22 17.70
CA GLY A 75 16.23 -4.32 17.91
C GLY A 75 17.19 -4.21 16.71
N LEU A 76 16.81 -4.73 15.55
CA LEU A 76 17.60 -4.66 14.31
C LEU A 76 17.43 -3.31 13.58
N LEU A 77 16.31 -2.64 13.79
CA LEU A 77 15.95 -1.38 13.16
C LEU A 77 15.48 -0.38 14.23
N ALA A 78 15.89 0.88 14.14
CA ALA A 78 15.45 1.95 15.04
C ALA A 78 14.61 2.98 14.26
N LEU A 79 13.40 3.29 14.74
CA LEU A 79 12.50 4.21 14.06
C LEU A 79 13.08 5.60 13.84
N ASP A 80 13.82 6.10 14.79
CA ASP A 80 14.34 7.48 14.78
C ASP A 80 15.80 7.57 14.32
N ALA A 81 16.43 6.44 13.95
CA ALA A 81 17.74 6.42 13.31
C ALA A 81 17.67 6.95 11.87
N PRO A 82 18.73 7.60 11.37
CA PRO A 82 18.86 7.92 9.96
C PRO A 82 18.70 6.69 9.08
N ALA A 83 17.91 6.79 8.01
CA ALA A 83 17.76 5.68 7.08
C ALA A 83 19.08 5.32 6.37
N SER A 84 20.01 6.28 6.27
CA SER A 84 21.36 6.06 5.73
C SER A 84 22.24 5.15 6.59
N ASP A 85 21.94 4.96 7.87
CA ASP A 85 22.65 3.99 8.71
C ASP A 85 22.43 2.55 8.22
N TYR A 86 21.29 2.30 7.57
CA TYR A 86 20.90 0.99 7.02
C TYR A 86 21.09 0.91 5.50
N LEU A 87 21.04 2.05 4.81
CA LEU A 87 21.24 2.14 3.36
C LEU A 87 22.11 3.35 3.02
N PRO A 88 23.45 3.22 3.08
CA PRO A 88 24.40 4.35 3.03
C PRO A 88 24.30 5.24 1.78
N VAL A 89 23.82 4.73 0.64
CA VAL A 89 23.62 5.52 -0.58
C VAL A 89 22.70 6.73 -0.36
N LEU A 90 21.83 6.70 0.66
CA LEU A 90 20.93 7.81 1.01
C LEU A 90 21.66 9.06 1.52
N ASP A 91 22.92 8.98 1.90
CA ASP A 91 23.76 10.16 2.19
C ASP A 91 23.97 11.06 0.94
N GLY A 92 23.71 10.51 -0.23
CA GLY A 92 23.68 11.23 -1.50
C GLY A 92 22.49 12.15 -1.71
N LEU A 93 21.42 12.05 -0.89
CA LEU A 93 20.21 12.88 -1.04
C LEU A 93 20.51 14.38 -0.94
N ARG A 94 19.88 15.17 -1.83
CA ARG A 94 20.05 16.62 -1.92
C ARG A 94 18.71 17.34 -2.04
N MET A 95 18.69 18.59 -1.61
CA MET A 95 17.63 19.53 -1.92
C MET A 95 17.80 20.08 -3.35
N LYS A 96 16.80 20.75 -3.91
CA LYS A 96 16.87 21.39 -5.24
C LYS A 96 18.07 22.35 -5.39
N SER A 97 18.48 23.01 -4.32
CA SER A 97 19.66 23.88 -4.28
C SER A 97 21.00 23.14 -4.43
N GLY A 98 21.00 21.81 -4.42
CA GLY A 98 22.20 20.98 -4.33
C GLY A 98 22.74 20.81 -2.90
N ALA A 99 22.20 21.54 -1.92
CA ALA A 99 22.60 21.41 -0.52
C ALA A 99 22.09 20.07 0.07
N ARG A 100 22.77 19.61 1.13
CA ARG A 100 22.23 18.52 1.96
C ARG A 100 20.94 18.98 2.62
N PRO A 101 19.98 18.06 2.91
CA PRO A 101 18.87 18.39 3.79
C PRO A 101 19.38 18.75 5.22
N ASP A 102 18.57 19.49 5.96
CA ASP A 102 18.92 19.96 7.32
C ASP A 102 19.18 18.77 8.28
N ARG A 103 18.57 17.64 8.02
CA ARG A 103 18.84 16.33 8.63
C ARG A 103 18.59 15.20 7.65
N ALA A 104 19.17 14.04 7.89
CA ALA A 104 18.84 12.85 7.16
C ALA A 104 17.38 12.41 7.42
N PRO A 105 16.67 11.84 6.43
CA PRO A 105 15.39 11.20 6.70
C PRO A 105 15.59 9.99 7.62
N THR A 106 14.72 9.87 8.63
CA THR A 106 14.72 8.71 9.54
C THR A 106 13.88 7.57 8.98
N VAL A 107 13.99 6.37 9.55
CA VAL A 107 13.11 5.23 9.26
C VAL A 107 11.64 5.62 9.49
N ARG A 108 11.34 6.35 10.58
CA ARG A 108 10.00 6.90 10.85
C ARG A 108 9.52 7.82 9.73
N ASP A 109 10.40 8.67 9.18
CA ASP A 109 10.04 9.54 8.04
C ASP A 109 9.71 8.73 6.78
N LEU A 110 10.41 7.61 6.54
CA LEU A 110 10.06 6.70 5.46
C LEU A 110 8.66 6.11 5.66
N MET A 111 8.37 5.61 6.85
CA MET A 111 7.11 4.91 7.16
C MET A 111 5.89 5.83 7.14
N ARG A 112 6.05 7.11 7.49
CA ARG A 112 4.96 8.11 7.51
C ARG A 112 4.96 9.06 6.32
N HIS A 113 5.80 8.81 5.30
CA HIS A 113 5.92 9.62 4.08
C HIS A 113 6.28 11.09 4.32
N THR A 114 7.17 11.36 5.28
CA THR A 114 7.76 12.69 5.50
C THR A 114 9.24 12.76 5.15
N SER A 115 9.77 11.78 4.42
CA SER A 115 11.19 11.72 4.02
C SER A 115 11.57 12.70 2.93
N GLY A 116 10.59 13.21 2.15
CA GLY A 116 10.83 14.01 0.95
C GLY A 116 11.00 13.19 -0.34
N LEU A 117 11.05 11.85 -0.27
CA LEU A 117 11.14 10.93 -1.43
C LEU A 117 9.76 10.77 -2.09
N ALA A 118 9.37 11.73 -2.92
CA ALA A 118 8.03 11.89 -3.44
C ALA A 118 7.85 11.31 -4.85
N TYR A 119 6.64 10.85 -5.16
CA TYR A 119 6.24 10.67 -6.55
C TYR A 119 6.17 12.02 -7.29
N ALA A 120 6.29 12.01 -8.61
CA ALA A 120 6.34 13.23 -9.41
C ALA A 120 5.16 14.18 -9.13
N TRP A 121 3.93 13.65 -9.02
CA TRP A 121 2.73 14.47 -8.78
C TRP A 121 2.62 15.05 -7.36
N GLU A 122 3.44 14.60 -6.42
CA GLU A 122 3.52 15.15 -5.06
C GLU A 122 4.47 16.34 -4.95
N ASN A 123 5.28 16.59 -5.98
CA ASN A 123 6.20 17.72 -5.99
C ASN A 123 5.44 19.01 -6.24
N ARG A 124 5.51 19.96 -5.30
CA ARG A 124 4.94 21.31 -5.44
C ARG A 124 5.79 22.22 -6.33
N ASP A 125 7.10 22.00 -6.35
CA ASP A 125 8.03 22.67 -7.24
C ASP A 125 7.90 22.09 -8.66
N ALA A 126 7.63 22.95 -9.65
CA ALA A 126 7.37 22.52 -11.03
C ALA A 126 8.60 21.90 -11.70
N GLU A 127 9.79 22.41 -11.40
CA GLU A 127 11.04 21.92 -11.98
C GLU A 127 11.40 20.55 -11.40
N VAL A 128 11.30 20.37 -10.07
CA VAL A 128 11.49 19.06 -9.43
C VAL A 128 10.47 18.05 -9.94
N ARG A 129 9.22 18.48 -10.16
CA ARG A 129 8.19 17.63 -10.76
C ARG A 129 8.57 17.20 -12.17
N GLU A 130 9.06 18.11 -12.99
CA GLU A 130 9.48 17.82 -14.35
C GLU A 130 10.68 16.85 -14.37
N MET A 131 11.67 17.06 -13.51
CA MET A 131 12.78 16.12 -13.34
C MET A 131 12.31 14.72 -12.96
N ALA A 132 11.39 14.63 -12.00
CA ALA A 132 10.84 13.36 -11.56
C ALA A 132 9.98 12.67 -12.63
N LEU A 133 9.25 13.44 -13.46
CA LEU A 133 8.51 12.89 -14.61
C LEU A 133 9.46 12.37 -15.70
N LYS A 134 10.52 13.13 -16.00
CA LYS A 134 11.54 12.71 -17.00
C LYS A 134 12.31 11.47 -16.56
N SER A 135 12.53 11.28 -15.26
CA SER A 135 13.20 10.09 -14.74
C SER A 135 12.38 8.81 -14.91
N ASP A 136 11.05 8.94 -14.96
CA ASP A 136 10.08 7.84 -15.14
C ASP A 136 10.36 6.60 -14.27
N LEU A 137 10.83 6.83 -13.03
CA LEU A 137 11.25 5.76 -12.11
C LEU A 137 10.19 4.69 -11.89
N LEU A 138 8.91 5.08 -11.84
CA LEU A 138 7.81 4.12 -11.68
C LEU A 138 7.74 3.14 -12.85
N ALA A 139 7.85 3.62 -14.09
CA ALA A 139 7.82 2.75 -15.27
C ALA A 139 9.11 1.92 -15.42
N GLN A 140 10.21 2.37 -14.83
CA GLN A 140 11.49 1.65 -14.86
C GLN A 140 11.56 0.50 -13.84
N MET A 141 10.82 0.55 -12.73
CA MET A 141 10.87 -0.46 -11.66
C MET A 141 10.83 -1.92 -12.15
N PRO A 142 10.01 -2.30 -13.14
CA PRO A 142 10.00 -3.68 -13.64
C PRO A 142 11.18 -4.06 -14.53
N CYS A 143 12.13 -3.14 -14.75
CA CYS A 143 13.23 -3.30 -15.72
C CYS A 143 14.59 -2.96 -15.13
N VAL A 144 14.69 -2.61 -13.86
CA VAL A 144 15.94 -2.25 -13.16
C VAL A 144 16.05 -3.02 -11.86
N ASP A 145 17.28 -3.28 -11.42
CA ASP A 145 17.51 -3.81 -10.09
C ASP A 145 17.43 -2.72 -9.00
N ALA A 146 17.45 -3.14 -7.74
CA ALA A 146 17.33 -2.26 -6.60
C ALA A 146 18.47 -1.22 -6.53
N ALA A 147 19.70 -1.59 -6.92
CA ALA A 147 20.85 -0.69 -6.89
C ALA A 147 20.71 0.41 -7.94
N ALA A 148 20.35 0.07 -9.17
CA ALA A 148 20.08 1.04 -10.23
C ALA A 148 18.93 1.96 -9.88
N PHE A 149 17.84 1.41 -9.31
CA PHE A 149 16.70 2.21 -8.88
C PHE A 149 17.07 3.24 -7.81
N VAL A 150 17.75 2.81 -6.72
CA VAL A 150 18.09 3.73 -5.63
C VAL A 150 19.09 4.78 -6.08
N ALA A 151 20.04 4.43 -6.96
CA ALA A 151 20.99 5.40 -7.53
C ALA A 151 20.27 6.48 -8.34
N ALA A 152 19.29 6.10 -9.16
CA ALA A 152 18.48 7.06 -9.91
C ALA A 152 17.59 7.91 -9.00
N LEU A 153 17.01 7.31 -7.95
CA LEU A 153 16.16 8.04 -6.98
C LEU A 153 16.97 9.08 -6.18
N VAL A 154 18.19 8.74 -5.74
CA VAL A 154 19.08 9.66 -5.03
C VAL A 154 19.55 10.81 -5.92
N GLY A 155 19.57 10.63 -7.23
CA GLY A 155 19.83 11.70 -8.21
C GLY A 155 18.70 12.74 -8.33
N LEU A 156 17.49 12.48 -7.77
CA LEU A 156 16.40 13.43 -7.76
C LEU A 156 16.42 14.27 -6.49
N PRO A 157 16.10 15.59 -6.58
CA PRO A 157 15.96 16.43 -5.40
C PRO A 157 14.82 15.96 -4.50
N LEU A 158 15.00 16.07 -3.18
CA LEU A 158 13.91 15.90 -2.22
C LEU A 158 12.82 16.94 -2.44
N ALA A 159 11.56 16.52 -2.38
CA ALA A 159 10.38 17.38 -2.55
C ALA A 159 10.11 18.31 -1.35
N ALA A 160 10.70 18.02 -0.19
CA ALA A 160 10.61 18.79 1.03
C ALA A 160 11.74 18.37 1.98
N GLN A 161 12.06 19.22 2.96
CA GLN A 161 12.94 18.85 4.08
C GLN A 161 12.34 17.66 4.84
N PRO A 162 13.14 16.66 5.26
CA PRO A 162 12.66 15.53 6.02
C PRO A 162 11.92 15.95 7.29
N GLY A 163 10.72 15.42 7.50
CA GLY A 163 9.87 15.72 8.63
C GLY A 163 8.97 16.95 8.50
N THR A 164 9.07 17.74 7.44
CA THR A 164 8.37 19.02 7.31
C THR A 164 7.09 18.99 6.47
N ALA A 165 6.87 17.93 5.69
CA ALA A 165 5.68 17.78 4.88
C ALA A 165 5.36 16.31 4.61
N PHE A 166 4.08 15.96 4.55
CA PHE A 166 3.64 14.69 3.98
C PHE A 166 3.82 14.75 2.45
N ARG A 167 4.63 13.84 1.91
CA ARG A 167 4.89 13.69 0.47
C ARG A 167 4.88 12.19 0.13
N TYR A 168 3.78 11.75 -0.44
CA TYR A 168 3.60 10.36 -0.78
C TYR A 168 4.54 9.94 -1.92
N GLY A 169 5.23 8.81 -1.77
CA GLY A 169 6.19 8.41 -2.80
C GLY A 169 6.95 7.11 -2.50
N TYR A 170 8.22 7.12 -2.85
CA TYR A 170 9.13 5.97 -2.88
C TYR A 170 9.66 5.52 -1.52
N SER A 171 9.24 6.16 -0.43
CA SER A 171 9.73 5.88 0.92
C SER A 171 9.66 4.40 1.30
N THR A 172 8.58 3.71 0.92
CA THR A 172 8.42 2.29 1.28
C THR A 172 9.19 1.35 0.36
N ASP A 173 9.56 1.78 -0.84
CA ASP A 173 10.52 1.04 -1.68
C ASP A 173 11.88 1.03 -1.00
N ILE A 174 12.34 2.17 -0.49
CA ILE A 174 13.57 2.28 0.32
C ILE A 174 13.46 1.46 1.62
N LEU A 175 12.32 1.54 2.31
CA LEU A 175 12.09 0.73 3.51
C LEU A 175 12.18 -0.78 3.20
N GLY A 176 11.65 -1.22 2.05
CA GLY A 176 11.75 -2.61 1.58
C GLY A 176 13.21 -3.04 1.36
N MET A 177 14.04 -2.16 0.79
CA MET A 177 15.48 -2.43 0.63
C MET A 177 16.18 -2.56 1.98
N ILE A 178 15.82 -1.73 2.97
CA ILE A 178 16.35 -1.82 4.33
C ILE A 178 15.93 -3.15 4.97
N VAL A 179 14.65 -3.53 4.86
CA VAL A 179 14.15 -4.82 5.37
C VAL A 179 14.91 -5.99 4.76
N ALA A 180 15.07 -6.01 3.44
CA ALA A 180 15.81 -7.04 2.71
C ALA A 180 17.29 -7.09 3.13
N GLY A 181 17.92 -5.93 3.28
CA GLY A 181 19.33 -5.81 3.69
C GLY A 181 19.57 -6.34 5.11
N LEU A 182 18.71 -6.03 6.06
CA LEU A 182 18.81 -6.51 7.44
C LEU A 182 18.59 -8.03 7.55
N ASP A 183 17.71 -8.59 6.72
CA ASP A 183 17.46 -10.03 6.69
C ASP A 183 18.46 -10.79 5.81
N GLY A 184 19.31 -10.07 5.03
CA GLY A 184 20.31 -10.69 4.14
C GLY A 184 19.71 -11.51 3.00
N MET A 185 18.46 -11.22 2.59
CA MET A 185 17.73 -11.96 1.56
C MET A 185 16.81 -11.04 0.74
N PRO A 186 16.34 -11.47 -0.48
CA PRO A 186 15.35 -10.72 -1.24
C PRO A 186 14.10 -10.37 -0.41
N LEU A 187 13.49 -9.20 -0.69
CA LEU A 187 12.35 -8.70 0.08
C LEU A 187 11.18 -9.70 0.11
N GLY A 188 10.90 -10.36 -1.01
CA GLY A 188 9.83 -11.36 -1.09
C GLY A 188 10.06 -12.56 -0.17
N GLN A 189 11.32 -12.98 -0.01
CA GLN A 189 11.68 -14.05 0.93
C GLN A 189 11.57 -13.58 2.39
N ALA A 190 12.02 -12.35 2.69
CA ALA A 190 11.90 -11.75 4.00
C ALA A 190 10.43 -11.62 4.42
N LEU A 191 9.56 -11.12 3.53
CA LEU A 191 8.13 -11.00 3.78
C LEU A 191 7.46 -12.37 3.95
N ARG A 192 7.87 -13.38 3.16
CA ARG A 192 7.37 -14.75 3.30
C ARG A 192 7.67 -15.30 4.67
N ALA A 193 8.93 -15.27 5.09
CA ALA A 193 9.34 -15.82 6.38
C ALA A 193 8.70 -15.08 7.58
N ARG A 194 8.59 -13.75 7.50
CA ARG A 194 8.09 -12.93 8.62
C ARG A 194 6.59 -12.86 8.71
N ILE A 195 5.89 -12.86 7.57
CA ILE A 195 4.46 -12.52 7.51
C ILE A 195 3.66 -13.58 6.78
N PHE A 196 4.05 -13.97 5.55
CA PHE A 196 3.18 -14.79 4.71
C PHE A 196 3.03 -16.21 5.25
N ASP A 197 4.12 -16.88 5.59
CA ASP A 197 4.06 -18.24 6.13
C ASP A 197 3.36 -18.29 7.50
N PRO A 198 3.66 -17.41 8.48
CA PRO A 198 2.92 -17.35 9.75
C PRO A 198 1.42 -17.08 9.61
N LEU A 199 1.01 -16.31 8.58
CA LEU A 199 -0.40 -16.00 8.32
C LEU A 199 -1.09 -16.97 7.36
N GLY A 200 -0.37 -17.94 6.78
CA GLY A 200 -0.90 -18.85 5.75
C GLY A 200 -1.20 -18.16 4.41
N MET A 201 -0.49 -17.07 4.08
CA MET A 201 -0.66 -16.28 2.85
C MET A 201 0.21 -16.84 1.72
N HIS A 202 -0.11 -18.03 1.24
CA HIS A 202 0.76 -18.78 0.32
C HIS A 202 0.71 -18.30 -1.13
N GLU A 203 -0.31 -17.54 -1.50
CA GLU A 203 -0.53 -16.98 -2.84
C GLU A 203 -0.18 -15.48 -2.92
N THR A 204 0.50 -14.95 -1.89
CA THR A 204 0.94 -13.56 -1.85
C THR A 204 2.44 -13.45 -2.16
N GLY A 205 2.79 -12.53 -3.06
CA GLY A 205 4.19 -12.33 -3.45
C GLY A 205 4.36 -11.27 -4.53
N PHE A 206 5.59 -11.13 -5.01
CA PHE A 206 5.93 -10.18 -6.09
C PHE A 206 5.82 -10.80 -7.49
N GLU A 207 5.62 -12.11 -7.58
CA GLU A 207 5.51 -12.84 -8.84
C GLU A 207 4.18 -13.61 -8.89
N VAL A 208 3.65 -13.77 -10.09
CA VAL A 208 2.55 -14.70 -10.36
C VAL A 208 3.14 -15.87 -11.16
N PRO A 209 3.08 -17.11 -10.65
CA PRO A 209 3.53 -18.29 -11.39
C PRO A 209 2.84 -18.39 -12.77
N ALA A 210 3.53 -18.94 -13.76
CA ALA A 210 2.99 -19.06 -15.11
C ALA A 210 1.64 -19.81 -15.15
N ALA A 211 1.48 -20.81 -14.29
CA ALA A 211 0.24 -21.60 -14.16
C ALA A 211 -0.94 -20.75 -13.63
N ASP A 212 -0.66 -19.69 -12.90
CA ASP A 212 -1.67 -18.85 -12.23
C ASP A 212 -1.97 -17.54 -12.97
N GLN A 213 -1.29 -17.26 -14.07
CA GLN A 213 -1.48 -16.03 -14.86
C GLN A 213 -2.94 -15.84 -15.31
N ALA A 214 -3.65 -16.92 -15.61
CA ALA A 214 -5.07 -16.88 -15.99
C ALA A 214 -6.00 -16.44 -14.85
N ARG A 215 -5.53 -16.45 -13.60
CA ARG A 215 -6.27 -16.01 -12.41
C ARG A 215 -6.10 -14.50 -12.12
N LEU A 216 -5.20 -13.83 -12.83
CA LEU A 216 -4.89 -12.42 -12.60
C LEU A 216 -5.99 -11.51 -13.12
N ALA A 217 -6.66 -10.78 -12.22
CA ALA A 217 -7.72 -9.85 -12.58
C ALA A 217 -7.20 -8.73 -13.51
N ALA A 218 -7.97 -8.41 -14.55
CA ALA A 218 -7.65 -7.41 -15.56
C ALA A 218 -8.74 -6.33 -15.64
N ALA A 219 -8.33 -5.10 -15.99
CA ALA A 219 -9.23 -3.99 -16.28
C ALA A 219 -9.62 -3.95 -17.75
N TYR A 220 -10.61 -3.12 -18.11
CA TYR A 220 -10.95 -2.86 -19.49
C TYR A 220 -9.79 -2.23 -20.26
N ALA A 221 -9.66 -2.56 -21.54
CA ALA A 221 -8.63 -2.00 -22.42
C ALA A 221 -8.74 -0.46 -22.57
N SER A 222 -9.94 0.10 -22.38
CA SER A 222 -10.20 1.54 -22.38
C SER A 222 -9.63 2.27 -21.15
N ASP A 223 -9.26 1.56 -20.09
CA ASP A 223 -8.58 2.15 -18.93
C ASP A 223 -7.07 2.27 -19.20
N THR A 224 -6.69 3.35 -19.91
CA THR A 224 -5.29 3.65 -20.22
C THR A 224 -4.44 3.88 -18.98
N ALA A 225 -5.06 4.40 -17.91
CA ALA A 225 -4.39 4.59 -16.63
C ALA A 225 -4.07 3.26 -15.96
N TRP A 226 -4.97 2.26 -16.08
CA TRP A 226 -4.69 0.90 -15.65
C TRP A 226 -3.52 0.28 -16.42
N GLN A 227 -3.49 0.43 -17.74
CA GLN A 227 -2.42 -0.09 -18.59
C GLN A 227 -1.04 0.46 -18.14
N ALA A 228 -0.95 1.77 -17.95
CA ALA A 228 0.27 2.42 -17.46
C ALA A 228 0.66 1.93 -16.05
N SER A 229 -0.31 1.85 -15.13
CA SER A 229 -0.07 1.36 -13.77
C SER A 229 0.32 -0.11 -13.72
N ALA A 230 -0.34 -0.96 -14.52
CA ALA A 230 -0.02 -2.38 -14.60
C ALA A 230 1.39 -2.62 -15.17
N GLN A 231 1.91 -1.70 -15.99
CA GLN A 231 3.30 -1.73 -16.45
C GLN A 231 4.29 -1.26 -15.37
N SER A 232 3.94 -0.23 -14.61
CA SER A 232 4.79 0.38 -13.57
C SER A 232 4.91 -0.49 -12.32
N TYR A 233 3.82 -1.14 -11.91
CA TYR A 233 3.79 -2.13 -10.83
C TYR A 233 3.70 -3.54 -11.42
N GLY A 234 4.42 -3.74 -12.52
CA GLY A 234 4.38 -4.98 -13.27
C GLY A 234 5.04 -6.12 -12.55
N LEU A 235 4.51 -7.28 -12.80
CA LEU A 235 5.13 -8.54 -12.46
C LEU A 235 6.47 -8.68 -13.18
N ARG A 236 7.38 -9.43 -12.57
CA ARG A 236 8.71 -9.74 -13.14
C ARG A 236 8.63 -10.07 -14.62
N ARG A 237 9.45 -9.41 -15.42
CA ARG A 237 9.65 -9.75 -16.84
C ARG A 237 10.84 -10.68 -16.94
N GLN A 238 10.61 -11.87 -17.51
CA GLN A 238 11.69 -12.84 -17.70
C GLN A 238 12.88 -12.24 -18.46
N GLY A 239 14.10 -12.54 -17.96
CA GLY A 239 15.35 -12.11 -18.59
C GLY A 239 15.75 -10.65 -18.39
N ARG A 240 15.06 -9.89 -17.53
CA ARG A 240 15.43 -8.51 -17.19
C ARG A 240 15.75 -8.35 -15.72
N PRO A 241 16.66 -7.42 -15.36
CA PRO A 241 16.80 -6.95 -13.98
C PRO A 241 15.45 -6.50 -13.46
N TRP A 242 15.20 -6.73 -12.18
CA TRP A 242 13.90 -6.45 -11.59
C TRP A 242 14.03 -6.13 -10.10
N MET A 243 13.22 -5.20 -9.63
CA MET A 243 13.15 -4.80 -8.23
C MET A 243 11.82 -5.23 -7.62
N GLU A 244 11.88 -5.89 -6.48
CA GLU A 244 10.72 -6.15 -5.64
C GLU A 244 10.26 -4.85 -4.98
N SER A 245 9.28 -4.16 -5.60
CA SER A 245 8.81 -2.87 -5.12
C SER A 245 8.04 -3.00 -3.82
N GLY A 246 8.64 -2.58 -2.71
CA GLY A 246 7.95 -2.49 -1.41
C GLY A 246 6.79 -1.50 -1.42
N GLY A 247 6.84 -0.52 -2.32
CA GLY A 247 5.81 0.49 -2.49
C GLY A 247 4.57 0.04 -3.26
N GLY A 248 4.62 -1.10 -4.01
CA GLY A 248 3.46 -1.43 -4.83
C GLY A 248 3.48 -2.77 -5.56
N GLY A 249 4.50 -3.60 -5.37
CA GLY A 249 4.74 -4.77 -6.22
C GLY A 249 3.98 -6.04 -5.86
N LEU A 250 3.33 -6.12 -4.70
CA LEU A 250 2.66 -7.35 -4.26
C LEU A 250 1.39 -7.65 -5.05
N VAL A 251 1.20 -8.94 -5.28
CA VAL A 251 -0.03 -9.56 -5.75
C VAL A 251 -0.54 -10.49 -4.67
N SER A 252 -1.86 -10.62 -4.52
CA SER A 252 -2.48 -11.48 -3.51
C SER A 252 -3.88 -11.90 -3.93
N THR A 253 -4.40 -12.95 -3.31
CA THR A 253 -5.84 -13.27 -3.31
C THR A 253 -6.58 -12.49 -2.23
N LEU A 254 -7.91 -12.47 -2.30
CA LEU A 254 -8.73 -11.93 -1.21
C LEU A 254 -8.49 -12.71 0.09
N GLY A 255 -8.43 -14.04 0.02
CA GLY A 255 -8.28 -14.91 1.19
C GLY A 255 -6.99 -14.63 1.97
N ASP A 256 -5.86 -14.58 1.26
CA ASP A 256 -4.57 -14.25 1.85
C ASP A 256 -4.59 -12.86 2.48
N PHE A 257 -5.04 -11.86 1.73
CA PHE A 257 -5.03 -10.49 2.23
C PHE A 257 -6.04 -10.26 3.37
N ALA A 258 -7.09 -11.08 3.48
CA ALA A 258 -7.98 -11.09 4.64
C ALA A 258 -7.27 -11.59 5.91
N CYS A 259 -6.30 -12.51 5.80
CA CYS A 259 -5.46 -12.90 6.95
C CYS A 259 -4.63 -11.71 7.46
N PHE A 260 -4.04 -10.95 6.57
CA PHE A 260 -3.33 -9.71 6.93
C PHE A 260 -4.26 -8.64 7.52
N ALA A 261 -5.43 -8.43 6.93
CA ALA A 261 -6.42 -7.49 7.45
C ALA A 261 -6.93 -7.89 8.85
N ARG A 262 -7.12 -9.18 9.08
CA ARG A 262 -7.52 -9.75 10.37
C ARG A 262 -6.44 -9.57 11.44
N LEU A 263 -5.16 -9.73 11.08
CA LEU A 263 -4.02 -9.41 11.94
C LEU A 263 -4.10 -7.96 12.43
N LEU A 264 -4.33 -7.02 11.52
CA LEU A 264 -4.47 -5.58 11.85
C LEU A 264 -5.70 -5.33 12.71
N ALA A 265 -6.85 -5.93 12.38
CA ALA A 265 -8.08 -5.80 13.16
C ALA A 265 -7.95 -6.36 14.59
N ASN A 266 -7.06 -7.33 14.79
CA ASN A 266 -6.79 -7.95 16.10
C ASN A 266 -5.56 -7.35 16.80
N GLY A 267 -5.09 -6.17 16.42
CA GLY A 267 -4.01 -5.48 17.13
C GLY A 267 -2.65 -6.19 17.05
N GLY A 268 -2.32 -6.78 15.89
CA GLY A 268 -1.07 -7.47 15.65
C GLY A 268 -1.09 -8.97 16.01
N CYS A 269 -2.28 -9.56 16.21
CA CYS A 269 -2.45 -10.99 16.48
C CYS A 269 -3.16 -11.70 15.33
N HIS A 270 -2.72 -12.93 15.05
CA HIS A 270 -3.40 -13.87 14.16
C HIS A 270 -3.58 -15.22 14.88
N GLY A 271 -4.83 -15.58 15.20
CA GLY A 271 -5.09 -16.74 16.06
C GLY A 271 -4.42 -16.58 17.44
N ALA A 272 -3.61 -17.55 17.83
CA ALA A 272 -2.83 -17.52 19.07
C ALA A 272 -1.48 -16.79 18.92
N GLU A 273 -1.03 -16.53 17.71
CA GLU A 273 0.28 -15.93 17.42
C GLU A 273 0.21 -14.41 17.41
N ARG A 274 1.22 -13.78 17.96
CA ARG A 274 1.41 -12.34 17.94
C ARG A 274 2.63 -12.00 17.08
N LEU A 275 2.38 -11.31 15.96
CA LEU A 275 3.43 -10.86 15.06
C LEU A 275 3.97 -9.47 15.42
N LEU A 276 3.20 -8.67 16.16
CA LEU A 276 3.61 -7.34 16.59
C LEU A 276 3.10 -7.07 18.02
N SER A 277 3.97 -6.57 18.90
CA SER A 277 3.58 -6.22 20.26
C SER A 277 2.51 -5.14 20.31
N PRO A 278 1.72 -5.06 21.39
CA PRO A 278 0.71 -4.00 21.56
C PRO A 278 1.30 -2.60 21.47
N ALA A 279 2.51 -2.39 22.00
CA ALA A 279 3.19 -1.10 21.97
C ALA A 279 3.54 -0.67 20.54
N LEU A 280 4.13 -1.55 19.73
CA LEU A 280 4.45 -1.24 18.35
C LEU A 280 3.21 -1.18 17.45
N PHE A 281 2.17 -1.98 17.74
CA PHE A 281 0.90 -1.83 17.04
C PHE A 281 0.25 -0.47 17.32
N GLN A 282 0.32 0.03 18.56
CA GLN A 282 -0.13 1.38 18.91
C GLN A 282 0.69 2.44 18.17
N GLU A 283 2.02 2.28 18.11
CA GLU A 283 2.88 3.18 17.29
C GLU A 283 2.46 3.15 15.81
N MET A 284 2.20 1.97 15.25
CA MET A 284 1.77 1.82 13.86
C MET A 284 0.44 2.51 13.58
N SER A 285 -0.50 2.44 14.50
CA SER A 285 -1.91 2.79 14.31
C SER A 285 -2.30 4.17 14.83
N ARG A 286 -1.42 4.91 15.53
CA ARG A 286 -1.67 6.30 15.92
C ARG A 286 -1.17 7.29 14.87
N ASN A 287 -1.69 8.52 14.88
CA ASN A 287 -1.14 9.57 14.04
C ASN A 287 0.32 9.87 14.38
N GLN A 288 1.17 9.79 13.38
CA GLN A 288 2.62 10.01 13.47
C GLN A 288 3.06 11.32 12.83
N LEU A 289 2.15 12.04 12.20
CA LEU A 289 2.51 13.31 11.57
C LEU A 289 2.76 14.36 12.66
N PRO A 290 3.83 15.17 12.51
CA PRO A 290 4.05 16.33 13.36
C PRO A 290 2.83 17.25 13.40
N ALA A 291 2.65 17.95 14.53
CA ALA A 291 1.58 18.92 14.69
C ALA A 291 1.63 19.99 13.57
N GLY A 292 0.50 20.33 13.01
CA GLY A 292 0.37 21.33 11.94
C GLY A 292 0.69 20.82 10.53
N LEU A 293 1.10 19.57 10.35
CA LEU A 293 1.23 19.00 9.01
C LEU A 293 -0.11 18.49 8.48
N ASP A 294 -0.39 18.85 7.22
CA ASP A 294 -1.48 18.26 6.47
C ASP A 294 -1.27 16.76 6.31
N GLY A 295 -2.33 15.98 6.54
CA GLY A 295 -2.34 14.55 6.31
C GLY A 295 -2.49 14.19 4.82
N PRO A 296 -2.84 12.95 4.53
CA PRO A 296 -2.99 12.43 3.17
C PRO A 296 -4.29 12.93 2.47
N LEU A 297 -4.57 14.21 2.52
CA LEU A 297 -5.84 14.84 2.11
C LEU A 297 -6.27 14.43 0.68
N ALA A 298 -5.34 14.36 -0.26
CA ALA A 298 -5.61 13.97 -1.65
C ALA A 298 -6.05 12.50 -1.80
N TYR A 299 -5.80 11.66 -0.79
CA TYR A 299 -6.04 10.22 -0.83
C TYR A 299 -7.22 9.77 0.05
N THR A 300 -7.46 10.46 1.15
CA THR A 300 -8.46 10.08 2.16
C THR A 300 -9.55 11.12 2.36
N GLY A 301 -9.35 12.34 1.88
CA GLY A 301 -10.14 13.50 2.30
C GLY A 301 -9.71 14.01 3.68
N SER A 302 -10.46 14.98 4.22
CA SER A 302 -10.19 15.61 5.52
C SER A 302 -10.40 14.66 6.69
N GLY A 303 -9.79 14.99 7.84
CA GLY A 303 -9.97 14.29 9.11
C GLY A 303 -9.10 13.03 9.27
N PHE A 304 -8.08 12.88 8.44
CA PHE A 304 -7.11 11.79 8.54
C PHE A 304 -5.69 12.32 8.77
N GLY A 305 -5.00 11.70 9.72
CA GLY A 305 -3.54 11.70 9.82
C GLY A 305 -2.94 10.48 9.15
N PHE A 306 -1.67 10.19 9.46
CA PHE A 306 -0.96 9.03 8.93
C PHE A 306 -0.16 8.36 10.05
N GLY A 307 -0.29 7.04 10.16
CA GLY A 307 0.50 6.22 11.07
C GLY A 307 1.83 5.80 10.45
N LEU A 308 2.35 4.62 10.82
CA LEU A 308 3.58 4.08 10.23
C LEU A 308 3.33 3.15 9.04
N ALA A 309 2.13 3.18 8.45
CA ALA A 309 1.79 2.37 7.27
C ALA A 309 0.50 2.82 6.59
N LEU A 310 -0.45 3.34 7.36
CA LEU A 310 -1.83 3.55 6.95
C LEU A 310 -2.29 4.94 7.39
N ALA A 311 -3.25 5.50 6.68
CA ALA A 311 -3.97 6.67 7.15
C ALA A 311 -4.79 6.30 8.39
N VAL A 312 -4.86 7.23 9.34
CA VAL A 312 -5.54 7.07 10.62
C VAL A 312 -6.64 8.13 10.73
N ARG A 313 -7.88 7.71 10.94
CA ARG A 313 -8.98 8.64 11.21
C ARG A 313 -8.77 9.31 12.57
N LEU A 314 -8.66 10.63 12.55
CA LEU A 314 -8.49 11.43 13.76
C LEU A 314 -9.82 11.52 14.54
N ASP A 315 -9.74 11.77 15.83
CA ASP A 315 -10.89 11.97 16.70
C ASP A 315 -11.52 13.38 16.59
N TRP A 316 -10.92 14.26 15.80
CA TRP A 316 -11.34 15.63 15.55
C TRP A 316 -11.44 15.94 14.05
N GLY A 317 -12.19 16.98 13.73
CA GLY A 317 -12.40 17.48 12.37
C GLY A 317 -13.41 16.66 11.55
N PRO A 318 -14.02 17.28 10.53
CA PRO A 318 -14.98 16.62 9.67
C PRO A 318 -14.28 15.56 8.79
N ALA A 319 -14.95 14.43 8.56
CA ALA A 319 -14.53 13.45 7.59
C ALA A 319 -15.35 13.59 6.30
N ALA A 320 -14.70 13.43 5.16
CA ALA A 320 -15.36 13.48 3.85
C ALA A 320 -16.34 12.29 3.64
N MET A 321 -16.16 11.21 4.40
CA MET A 321 -16.96 9.98 4.32
C MET A 321 -17.23 9.42 5.72
N PRO A 322 -18.32 8.64 5.91
CA PRO A 322 -18.58 7.96 7.17
C PRO A 322 -17.42 7.08 7.60
N CYS A 323 -16.86 7.34 8.77
CA CYS A 323 -15.79 6.57 9.39
C CYS A 323 -15.71 6.92 10.89
N VAL A 324 -15.09 6.08 11.68
CA VAL A 324 -14.96 6.26 13.13
C VAL A 324 -13.51 6.53 13.51
N ALA A 325 -13.30 7.30 14.59
CA ALA A 325 -11.97 7.60 15.09
C ALA A 325 -11.14 6.34 15.36
N GLY A 326 -9.86 6.40 15.01
CA GLY A 326 -8.94 5.27 15.10
C GLY A 326 -9.06 4.25 13.97
N GLU A 327 -9.95 4.46 12.99
CA GLU A 327 -10.00 3.62 11.80
C GLU A 327 -8.74 3.81 10.96
N LEU A 328 -8.16 2.70 10.54
CA LEU A 328 -7.03 2.63 9.63
C LEU A 328 -7.54 2.40 8.20
N ALA A 329 -6.96 3.08 7.23
CA ALA A 329 -7.38 2.93 5.85
C ALA A 329 -6.23 3.15 4.88
N TRP A 330 -6.21 2.37 3.82
CA TRP A 330 -5.41 2.66 2.64
C TRP A 330 -5.99 1.98 1.41
N SER A 331 -5.32 2.20 0.27
CA SER A 331 -5.85 1.66 -0.99
C SER A 331 -4.78 1.61 -2.07
N GLY A 332 -4.94 0.66 -2.98
CA GLY A 332 -4.13 0.54 -4.18
C GLY A 332 -4.68 1.37 -5.32
N ILE A 333 -3.77 1.92 -6.12
CA ILE A 333 -4.14 2.59 -7.37
C ILE A 333 -4.84 1.62 -8.34
N SER A 334 -4.58 0.33 -8.20
CA SER A 334 -5.18 -0.76 -8.97
C SER A 334 -6.68 -0.97 -8.75
N GLY A 335 -7.28 -0.34 -7.72
CA GLY A 335 -8.70 -0.52 -7.37
C GLY A 335 -8.93 -1.28 -6.07
N THR A 336 -7.87 -1.70 -5.40
CA THR A 336 -7.96 -2.36 -4.09
C THR A 336 -8.15 -1.35 -2.96
N ALA A 337 -8.83 -1.75 -1.88
CA ALA A 337 -8.98 -0.93 -0.67
C ALA A 337 -9.07 -1.79 0.58
N LEU A 338 -8.51 -1.24 1.67
CA LEU A 338 -8.52 -1.80 3.01
C LEU A 338 -9.03 -0.76 4.00
N PHE A 339 -9.99 -1.14 4.81
CA PHE A 339 -10.47 -0.40 5.97
C PHE A 339 -10.42 -1.32 7.19
N VAL A 340 -9.88 -0.84 8.31
CA VAL A 340 -9.72 -1.62 9.53
C VAL A 340 -10.08 -0.77 10.74
N GLN A 341 -10.88 -1.31 11.65
CA GLN A 341 -11.13 -0.70 12.96
C GLN A 341 -10.69 -1.68 14.07
N PRO A 342 -9.48 -1.49 14.60
CA PRO A 342 -8.94 -2.43 15.60
C PRO A 342 -9.74 -2.49 16.90
N LYS A 343 -10.29 -1.35 17.35
CA LYS A 343 -11.08 -1.28 18.59
C LYS A 343 -12.36 -2.13 18.52
N GLU A 344 -12.97 -2.20 17.34
CA GLU A 344 -14.19 -2.97 17.10
C GLU A 344 -13.90 -4.32 16.42
N ARG A 345 -12.62 -4.60 16.13
CA ARG A 345 -12.15 -5.83 15.49
C ARG A 345 -12.87 -6.12 14.17
N TRP A 346 -13.07 -5.09 13.33
CA TRP A 346 -13.61 -5.30 11.99
C TRP A 346 -12.66 -4.79 10.91
N PHE A 347 -12.80 -5.38 9.75
CA PHE A 347 -12.19 -4.90 8.52
C PHE A 347 -13.10 -5.08 7.31
N ALA A 348 -12.83 -4.31 6.26
CA ALA A 348 -13.43 -4.46 4.96
C ALA A 348 -12.38 -4.40 3.86
N LEU A 349 -12.49 -5.30 2.90
CA LEU A 349 -11.66 -5.39 1.71
C LEU A 349 -12.51 -5.20 0.46
N LEU A 350 -11.98 -4.44 -0.49
CA LEU A 350 -12.43 -4.40 -1.87
C LEU A 350 -11.25 -4.81 -2.76
N MET A 351 -11.44 -5.83 -3.56
CA MET A 351 -10.47 -6.28 -4.55
C MET A 351 -11.06 -6.12 -5.95
N SER A 352 -10.44 -5.29 -6.78
CA SER A 352 -10.86 -5.06 -8.17
C SER A 352 -9.69 -4.63 -9.04
N ALA A 353 -9.86 -4.73 -10.35
CA ALA A 353 -9.00 -4.12 -11.35
C ALA A 353 -9.71 -2.89 -11.92
N ASN A 354 -9.64 -1.76 -11.20
CA ASN A 354 -10.38 -0.53 -11.51
C ASN A 354 -9.56 0.70 -11.06
N MET A 355 -8.85 1.31 -11.98
CA MET A 355 -8.09 2.52 -11.65
C MET A 355 -8.91 3.78 -11.84
N ALA A 356 -9.70 3.88 -12.89
CA ALA A 356 -10.39 5.09 -13.31
C ALA A 356 -11.45 5.56 -12.30
N SER A 357 -12.27 4.64 -11.78
CA SER A 357 -13.35 4.96 -10.83
C SER A 357 -13.17 4.37 -9.43
N ARG A 358 -11.93 4.00 -9.06
CA ARG A 358 -11.60 3.43 -7.75
C ARG A 358 -12.08 4.27 -6.56
N MET A 359 -12.08 5.60 -6.69
CA MET A 359 -12.56 6.49 -5.63
C MET A 359 -14.06 6.34 -5.41
N VAL A 360 -14.84 6.22 -6.48
CA VAL A 360 -16.29 5.99 -6.41
C VAL A 360 -16.58 4.66 -5.72
N ALA A 361 -15.87 3.59 -6.11
CA ALA A 361 -16.02 2.28 -5.47
C ALA A 361 -15.74 2.31 -3.95
N ARG A 362 -14.69 3.00 -3.53
CA ARG A 362 -14.36 3.19 -2.10
C ARG A 362 -15.43 3.97 -1.35
N MET A 363 -15.93 5.07 -1.95
CA MET A 363 -16.98 5.87 -1.35
C MET A 363 -18.28 5.07 -1.19
N MET A 364 -18.65 4.26 -2.18
CA MET A 364 -19.83 3.40 -2.10
C MET A 364 -19.66 2.32 -1.03
N LEU A 365 -18.48 1.68 -0.94
CA LEU A 365 -18.18 0.71 0.12
C LEU A 365 -18.28 1.36 1.51
N ARG A 366 -17.70 2.53 1.69
CA ARG A 366 -17.81 3.30 2.95
C ARG A 366 -19.27 3.56 3.35
N ARG A 367 -20.09 4.00 2.40
CA ARG A 367 -21.53 4.22 2.66
C ARG A 367 -22.25 2.91 3.01
N ALA A 368 -21.91 1.81 2.35
CA ALA A 368 -22.49 0.51 2.64
C ALA A 368 -22.15 0.03 4.07
N LEU A 369 -20.91 0.26 4.52
CA LEU A 369 -20.44 -0.07 5.87
C LEU A 369 -21.16 0.77 6.94
N ALA A 370 -21.46 2.04 6.67
CA ALA A 370 -22.14 2.92 7.61
C ALA A 370 -23.65 2.63 7.77
N GLN A 371 -24.24 1.84 6.88
CA GLN A 371 -25.67 1.47 6.88
C GLN A 371 -25.94 0.10 7.53
N GLY A 372 -24.92 -0.60 7.97
CA GLY A 372 -25.00 -1.94 8.57
C GLY A 372 -24.34 -2.05 9.90
#